data_68b2742139366bbade647fdcbe93c60b
#
_entry.id   68b2742139366bbade647fdcbe93c60b
#
_cell.length_a   1.000
_cell.length_b   1.000
_cell.length_c   1.000
_cell.angle_alpha   90.00
_cell.angle_beta   90.00
_cell.angle_gamma   90.00
#
_symmetry.space_group_name_H-M   'P 1'
#
loop_
_entity.id
_entity.type
_entity.pdbx_description
1 polymer ?
#
loop_
_entity_poly.entity_id
_entity_poly.type
_entity_poly.pdbx_seq_one_letter_code
_entity_poly.pdbx_strand_id
1 'polypeptide(L)'
;MKLAICTDVFADLSYTDMLDKVKSLGIDAVEMTAGGWGARKHCNTAELLADAGKREAFMMELEKRGMRISALNTSCNPLWPSKTGEEYKKSMYDCATLAGLLGVKKIVAMAGLPAGSETDTTPNWITSTVSWPDFMAPAYEYQWKVTIEFWNEFIAHCKKCGIEHI
;
A
#
# COMPACT_ATOMS: atom_id res chain seq x y z
N MET A 1 6.66 9.69 21.63
CA MET A 1 6.65 9.38 20.19
C MET A 1 7.16 7.96 20.03
N LYS A 2 6.52 7.12 19.18
CA LYS A 2 7.02 5.76 18.88
C LYS A 2 7.59 5.77 17.48
N LEU A 3 8.73 5.11 17.28
CA LEU A 3 9.38 4.98 15.97
C LEU A 3 8.96 3.68 15.31
N ALA A 4 8.88 3.70 13.99
CA ALA A 4 8.79 2.54 13.12
C ALA A 4 9.73 2.75 11.93
N ILE A 5 10.18 1.65 11.31
CA ILE A 5 11.03 1.69 10.14
C ILE A 5 10.40 0.90 8.99
N CYS A 6 10.50 1.44 7.77
CA CYS A 6 10.10 0.71 6.58
C CYS A 6 11.13 -0.39 6.27
N THR A 7 10.67 -1.62 6.07
CA THR A 7 11.55 -2.79 5.93
C THR A 7 12.29 -2.86 4.61
N ASP A 8 11.91 -2.09 3.59
CA ASP A 8 12.57 -2.10 2.27
C ASP A 8 14.04 -1.69 2.32
N VAL A 9 14.44 -0.90 3.32
CA VAL A 9 15.85 -0.51 3.53
C VAL A 9 16.74 -1.70 3.93
N PHE A 10 16.16 -2.85 4.27
CA PHE A 10 16.83 -4.10 4.63
C PHE A 10 16.49 -5.23 3.67
N ALA A 11 16.18 -4.93 2.41
CA ALA A 11 15.76 -5.93 1.43
C ALA A 11 16.82 -7.01 1.11
N ASP A 12 18.06 -6.80 1.48
CA ASP A 12 19.17 -7.75 1.40
C ASP A 12 19.17 -8.80 2.54
N LEU A 13 18.47 -8.53 3.64
CA LEU A 13 18.37 -9.45 4.77
C LEU A 13 17.18 -10.42 4.62
N SER A 14 17.29 -11.57 5.33
CA SER A 14 16.13 -12.43 5.53
C SER A 14 15.09 -11.75 6.43
N TYR A 15 13.86 -12.27 6.48
CA TYR A 15 12.81 -11.74 7.35
C TYR A 15 13.23 -11.70 8.82
N THR A 16 13.80 -12.78 9.33
CA THR A 16 14.25 -12.89 10.73
C THR A 16 15.45 -12.00 11.01
N ASP A 17 16.44 -11.96 10.12
CA ASP A 17 17.63 -11.10 10.28
C ASP A 17 17.26 -9.62 10.26
N MET A 18 16.30 -9.25 9.41
CA MET A 18 15.76 -7.88 9.37
C MET A 18 15.09 -7.52 10.69
N LEU A 19 14.25 -8.39 11.25
CA LEU A 19 13.61 -8.15 12.56
C LEU A 19 14.66 -8.01 13.67
N ASP A 20 15.67 -8.88 13.70
CA ASP A 20 16.77 -8.82 14.68
C ASP A 20 17.56 -7.53 14.52
N LYS A 21 17.84 -7.11 13.29
CA LYS A 21 18.49 -5.83 12.99
C LYS A 21 17.69 -4.63 13.51
N VAL A 22 16.40 -4.57 13.19
CA VAL A 22 15.51 -3.49 13.66
C VAL A 22 15.44 -3.45 15.17
N LYS A 23 15.33 -4.61 15.81
CA LYS A 23 15.31 -4.72 17.27
C LYS A 23 16.61 -4.23 17.90
N SER A 24 17.76 -4.52 17.29
CA SER A 24 19.06 -4.05 17.77
C SER A 24 19.22 -2.51 17.74
N LEU A 25 18.41 -1.82 16.93
CA LEU A 25 18.33 -0.36 16.85
C LEU A 25 17.40 0.25 17.93
N GLY A 26 16.80 -0.58 18.80
CA GLY A 26 15.85 -0.13 19.81
C GLY A 26 14.46 0.20 19.25
N ILE A 27 14.13 -0.29 18.02
CA ILE A 27 12.84 -0.09 17.36
C ILE A 27 12.01 -1.36 17.50
N ASP A 28 10.75 -1.21 17.90
CA ASP A 28 9.82 -2.32 18.11
C ASP A 28 8.64 -2.36 17.11
N ALA A 29 8.69 -1.51 16.10
CA ALA A 29 7.64 -1.43 15.09
C ALA A 29 8.22 -1.34 13.68
N VAL A 30 7.57 -2.02 12.74
CA VAL A 30 7.94 -2.01 11.32
C VAL A 30 6.76 -1.61 10.45
N GLU A 31 7.03 -0.90 9.37
CA GLU A 31 6.14 -0.77 8.22
C GLU A 31 6.60 -1.76 7.17
N MET A 32 5.71 -2.68 6.77
CA MET A 32 6.06 -3.73 5.81
C MET A 32 5.46 -3.49 4.45
N THR A 33 6.29 -3.58 3.41
CA THR A 33 5.82 -3.55 2.03
C THR A 33 5.16 -4.88 1.68
N ALA A 34 3.85 -4.81 1.47
CA ALA A 34 2.99 -5.95 1.15
C ALA A 34 2.41 -5.87 -0.28
N GLY A 35 2.64 -4.75 -0.98
CA GLY A 35 2.11 -4.53 -2.32
C GLY A 35 2.83 -3.43 -3.08
N GLY A 36 2.33 -3.10 -4.25
CA GLY A 36 2.81 -1.99 -5.05
C GLY A 36 4.21 -2.19 -5.63
N TRP A 37 5.00 -1.12 -5.61
CA TRP A 37 6.35 -1.07 -6.22
C TRP A 37 7.43 -1.76 -5.40
N GLY A 38 7.22 -1.89 -4.09
CA GLY A 38 8.23 -2.41 -3.18
C GLY A 38 8.59 -3.87 -3.47
N ALA A 39 9.76 -4.26 -3.02
CA ALA A 39 10.33 -5.59 -3.27
C ALA A 39 9.54 -6.73 -2.59
N ARG A 40 8.69 -6.44 -1.62
CA ARG A 40 7.91 -7.41 -0.82
C ARG A 40 8.77 -8.55 -0.28
N LYS A 41 10.04 -8.28 -0.04
CA LYS A 41 11.05 -9.28 0.35
C LYS A 41 10.69 -9.99 1.65
N HIS A 42 10.10 -9.24 2.58
CA HIS A 42 9.77 -9.72 3.92
C HIS A 42 8.29 -10.07 4.11
N CYS A 43 7.43 -9.78 3.11
CA CYS A 43 6.00 -10.02 3.19
C CYS A 43 5.47 -10.55 1.85
N ASN A 44 5.45 -11.87 1.70
CA ASN A 44 4.85 -12.52 0.53
C ASN A 44 3.33 -12.54 0.65
N THR A 45 2.68 -11.49 0.16
CA THR A 45 1.24 -11.29 0.27
C THR A 45 0.43 -12.46 -0.29
N ALA A 46 0.80 -12.99 -1.45
CA ALA A 46 0.06 -14.09 -2.07
C ALA A 46 0.12 -15.36 -1.20
N GLU A 47 1.27 -15.69 -0.65
CA GLU A 47 1.46 -16.83 0.22
C GLU A 47 0.71 -16.66 1.55
N LEU A 48 0.81 -15.47 2.15
CA LEU A 48 0.14 -15.17 3.41
C LEU A 48 -1.39 -15.08 3.28
N LEU A 49 -1.91 -14.70 2.12
CA LEU A 49 -3.35 -14.75 1.86
C LEU A 49 -3.86 -16.19 1.76
N ALA A 50 -3.07 -17.07 1.15
CA ALA A 50 -3.46 -18.46 0.88
C ALA A 50 -3.38 -19.37 2.11
N ASP A 51 -2.48 -19.11 3.07
CA ASP A 51 -2.13 -20.05 4.13
C ASP A 51 -2.18 -19.41 5.53
N ALA A 52 -3.10 -19.89 6.37
CA ALA A 52 -3.26 -19.44 7.75
C ALA A 52 -2.05 -19.79 8.62
N GLY A 53 -1.49 -21.00 8.47
CA GLY A 53 -0.33 -21.42 9.24
C GLY A 53 0.91 -20.57 8.95
N LYS A 54 1.09 -20.15 7.69
CA LYS A 54 2.15 -19.22 7.32
C LYS A 54 1.92 -17.83 7.92
N ARG A 55 0.67 -17.35 8.00
CA ARG A 55 0.37 -16.09 8.71
C ARG A 55 0.72 -16.19 10.20
N GLU A 56 0.35 -17.29 10.85
CA GLU A 56 0.69 -17.51 12.25
C GLU A 56 2.21 -17.53 12.47
N ALA A 57 2.94 -18.28 11.66
CA ALA A 57 4.40 -18.33 11.72
C ALA A 57 5.04 -16.96 11.48
N PHE A 58 4.52 -16.20 10.52
CA PHE A 58 4.96 -14.84 10.23
C PHE A 58 4.77 -13.91 11.43
N MET A 59 3.60 -13.89 12.05
CA MET A 59 3.32 -13.07 13.22
C MET A 59 4.09 -13.52 14.46
N MET A 60 4.28 -14.82 14.64
CA MET A 60 5.06 -15.39 15.75
C MET A 60 6.50 -14.87 15.79
N GLU A 61 7.14 -14.64 14.63
CA GLU A 61 8.50 -14.10 14.57
C GLU A 61 8.57 -12.64 15.10
N LEU A 62 7.53 -11.85 14.89
CA LEU A 62 7.40 -10.52 15.49
C LEU A 62 7.18 -10.61 17.02
N GLU A 63 6.25 -11.47 17.44
CA GLU A 63 5.89 -11.66 18.85
C GLU A 63 7.07 -12.11 19.69
N LYS A 64 7.86 -13.08 19.21
CA LYS A 64 9.09 -13.56 19.88
C LYS A 64 10.06 -12.44 20.21
N ARG A 65 10.05 -11.35 19.43
CA ARG A 65 10.92 -10.17 19.58
C ARG A 65 10.24 -8.99 20.29
N GLY A 66 8.97 -9.15 20.69
CA GLY A 66 8.16 -8.05 21.21
C GLY A 66 8.00 -6.92 20.19
N MET A 67 7.86 -7.28 18.91
CA MET A 67 7.71 -6.34 17.80
C MET A 67 6.29 -6.39 17.24
N ARG A 68 5.91 -5.36 16.47
CA ARG A 68 4.61 -5.25 15.84
C ARG A 68 4.71 -4.62 14.45
N ILE A 69 3.72 -4.89 13.63
CA ILE A 69 3.53 -4.16 12.38
C ILE A 69 2.76 -2.87 12.66
N SER A 70 3.32 -1.73 12.27
CA SER A 70 2.70 -0.41 12.39
C SER A 70 1.75 -0.11 11.24
N ALA A 71 2.10 -0.56 10.04
CA ALA A 71 1.30 -0.43 8.82
C ALA A 71 1.77 -1.46 7.78
N LEU A 72 0.89 -1.82 6.85
CA LEU A 72 1.29 -2.43 5.58
C LEU A 72 1.35 -1.36 4.49
N ASN A 73 2.42 -1.38 3.69
CA ASN A 73 2.63 -0.45 2.60
C ASN A 73 2.31 -1.09 1.25
N THR A 74 1.54 -0.37 0.42
CA THR A 74 1.19 -0.74 -0.94
C THR A 74 1.33 0.47 -1.88
N SER A 75 2.43 1.21 -1.75
CA SER A 75 2.70 2.38 -2.58
C SER A 75 2.81 2.00 -4.05
N CYS A 76 1.89 2.50 -4.87
CA CYS A 76 1.83 2.31 -6.32
C CYS A 76 0.86 3.29 -6.95
N ASN A 77 0.75 3.28 -8.29
CA ASN A 77 -0.23 4.08 -9.01
C ASN A 77 -1.45 3.24 -9.45
N PRO A 78 -2.49 3.12 -8.64
CA PRO A 78 -3.68 2.33 -8.97
C PRO A 78 -4.56 2.98 -10.06
N LEU A 79 -4.34 4.26 -10.36
CA LEU A 79 -5.14 5.04 -11.30
C LEU A 79 -4.54 5.06 -12.71
N TRP A 80 -3.37 4.46 -12.90
CA TRP A 80 -2.77 4.38 -14.24
C TRP A 80 -3.63 3.54 -15.18
N PRO A 81 -4.17 4.11 -16.28
CA PRO A 81 -5.03 3.38 -17.23
C PRO A 81 -4.18 2.45 -18.09
N SER A 82 -3.73 1.35 -17.52
CA SER A 82 -2.87 0.35 -18.14
C SER A 82 -3.04 -1.01 -17.45
N LYS A 83 -2.51 -2.07 -18.08
CA LYS A 83 -2.45 -3.39 -17.43
C LYS A 83 -1.71 -3.35 -16.09
N THR A 84 -0.64 -2.58 -16.02
CA THR A 84 0.13 -2.38 -14.77
C THR A 84 -0.71 -1.68 -13.70
N GLY A 85 -1.53 -0.69 -14.06
CA GLY A 85 -2.44 -0.04 -13.12
C GLY A 85 -3.49 -1.01 -12.54
N GLU A 86 -4.02 -1.92 -13.36
CA GLU A 86 -4.93 -2.96 -12.87
C GLU A 86 -4.23 -3.95 -11.91
N GLU A 87 -2.98 -4.32 -12.21
CA GLU A 87 -2.16 -5.13 -11.31
C GLU A 87 -1.90 -4.40 -9.97
N TYR A 88 -1.68 -3.09 -10.01
CA TYR A 88 -1.54 -2.26 -8.82
C TYR A 88 -2.85 -2.16 -8.01
N LYS A 89 -3.99 -1.96 -8.67
CA LYS A 89 -5.30 -2.02 -7.99
C LYS A 89 -5.46 -3.34 -7.24
N LYS A 90 -5.25 -4.47 -7.93
CA LYS A 90 -5.32 -5.79 -7.31
C LYS A 90 -4.39 -5.88 -6.10
N SER A 91 -3.15 -5.43 -6.23
CA SER A 91 -2.16 -5.44 -5.15
C SER A 91 -2.60 -4.63 -3.93
N MET A 92 -3.29 -3.49 -4.12
CA MET A 92 -3.86 -2.70 -3.03
C MET A 92 -4.98 -3.44 -2.29
N TYR A 93 -5.89 -4.08 -3.04
CA TYR A 93 -6.97 -4.89 -2.43
C TYR A 93 -6.44 -6.11 -1.69
N ASP A 94 -5.45 -6.80 -2.25
CA ASP A 94 -4.76 -7.92 -1.61
C ASP A 94 -4.07 -7.48 -0.31
N CYS A 95 -3.39 -6.33 -0.32
CA CYS A 95 -2.76 -5.73 0.86
C CYS A 95 -3.77 -5.40 1.96
N ALA A 96 -4.91 -4.79 1.60
CA ALA A 96 -5.97 -4.48 2.56
C ALA A 96 -6.57 -5.75 3.18
N THR A 97 -6.80 -6.78 2.38
CA THR A 97 -7.28 -8.08 2.84
C THR A 97 -6.28 -8.72 3.79
N LEU A 98 -4.99 -8.74 3.42
CA LEU A 98 -3.94 -9.27 4.29
C LEU A 98 -3.83 -8.49 5.60
N ALA A 99 -3.88 -7.15 5.55
CA ALA A 99 -3.84 -6.32 6.75
C ALA A 99 -4.96 -6.70 7.74
N GLY A 100 -6.19 -6.91 7.24
CA GLY A 100 -7.30 -7.39 8.04
C GLY A 100 -7.03 -8.75 8.68
N LEU A 101 -6.49 -9.71 7.92
CA LEU A 101 -6.15 -11.06 8.42
C LEU A 101 -5.02 -11.05 9.46
N LEU A 102 -4.09 -10.10 9.38
CA LEU A 102 -3.00 -9.92 10.35
C LEU A 102 -3.38 -9.00 11.52
N GLY A 103 -4.59 -8.43 11.56
CA GLY A 103 -5.01 -7.48 12.58
C GLY A 103 -4.34 -6.11 12.47
N VAL A 104 -3.71 -5.79 11.33
CA VAL A 104 -3.06 -4.49 11.09
C VAL A 104 -4.13 -3.49 10.66
N LYS A 105 -4.21 -2.36 11.36
CA LYS A 105 -5.26 -1.35 11.21
C LYS A 105 -4.92 -0.20 10.28
N LYS A 106 -3.69 -0.18 9.76
CA LYS A 106 -3.19 0.93 8.95
C LYS A 106 -2.56 0.44 7.65
N ILE A 107 -2.88 1.15 6.56
CA ILE A 107 -2.26 0.97 5.25
C ILE A 107 -1.57 2.28 4.86
N VAL A 108 -0.41 2.17 4.22
CA VAL A 108 0.25 3.27 3.52
C VAL A 108 0.05 3.05 2.03
N ALA A 109 -0.49 4.04 1.33
CA ALA A 109 -0.78 4.00 -0.09
C ALA A 109 -0.52 5.34 -0.76
N MET A 110 -0.44 5.37 -2.08
CA MET A 110 -0.39 6.60 -2.87
C MET A 110 -1.75 6.92 -3.45
N ALA A 111 -2.09 8.20 -3.54
CA ALA A 111 -3.35 8.67 -4.11
C ALA A 111 -3.57 8.21 -5.56
N GLY A 112 -2.48 8.10 -6.31
CA GLY A 112 -2.47 7.72 -7.72
C GLY A 112 -2.39 8.93 -8.65
N LEU A 113 -2.05 8.64 -9.89
CA LEU A 113 -1.99 9.60 -10.99
C LEU A 113 -2.83 9.04 -12.14
N PRO A 114 -4.08 9.49 -12.31
CA PRO A 114 -4.86 9.16 -13.49
C PRO A 114 -4.28 9.86 -14.74
N ALA A 115 -4.74 9.47 -15.91
CA ALA A 115 -4.43 10.22 -17.13
C ALA A 115 -5.31 11.47 -17.27
N GLY A 116 -5.09 12.28 -18.31
CA GLY A 116 -5.82 13.53 -18.52
C GLY A 116 -7.22 13.36 -19.14
N SER A 117 -7.53 12.16 -19.69
CA SER A 117 -8.83 11.84 -20.30
C SER A 117 -9.02 10.32 -20.40
N GLU A 118 -10.20 9.88 -20.83
CA GLU A 118 -10.52 8.45 -21.03
C GLU A 118 -9.64 7.77 -22.12
N THR A 119 -9.09 8.54 -23.03
CA THR A 119 -8.23 8.02 -24.12
C THR A 119 -6.74 8.23 -23.86
N ASP A 120 -6.38 9.00 -22.84
CA ASP A 120 -4.99 9.23 -22.47
C ASP A 120 -4.50 8.10 -21.56
N THR A 121 -3.28 7.61 -21.81
CA THR A 121 -2.64 6.55 -21.02
C THR A 121 -1.43 7.03 -20.22
N THR A 122 -1.09 8.32 -20.33
CA THR A 122 0.06 8.90 -19.63
C THR A 122 -0.33 9.35 -18.23
N PRO A 123 0.20 8.73 -17.16
CA PRO A 123 -0.09 9.16 -15.80
C PRO A 123 0.31 10.62 -15.57
N ASN A 124 -0.65 11.44 -15.19
CA ASN A 124 -0.40 12.85 -14.88
C ASN A 124 -1.44 13.36 -13.88
N TRP A 125 -1.20 14.56 -13.32
CA TRP A 125 -2.12 15.22 -12.43
C TRP A 125 -2.09 16.73 -12.68
N ILE A 126 -3.22 17.32 -13.03
CA ILE A 126 -3.39 18.77 -13.17
C ILE A 126 -3.70 19.34 -11.79
N THR A 127 -2.79 20.11 -11.23
CA THR A 127 -2.91 20.68 -9.89
C THR A 127 -3.65 22.02 -9.86
N SER A 128 -3.68 22.72 -10.99
CA SER A 128 -4.34 24.02 -11.11
C SER A 128 -4.78 24.29 -12.55
N THR A 129 -5.95 24.86 -12.71
CA THR A 129 -6.52 25.26 -14.00
C THR A 129 -6.48 26.77 -14.23
N VAL A 130 -5.90 27.53 -13.30
CA VAL A 130 -5.96 29.02 -13.31
C VAL A 130 -5.36 29.63 -14.55
N SER A 131 -4.24 29.09 -15.06
CA SER A 131 -3.56 29.66 -16.21
C SER A 131 -4.21 29.34 -17.56
N TRP A 132 -4.90 28.21 -17.67
CA TRP A 132 -5.43 27.69 -18.93
C TRP A 132 -6.75 26.93 -18.71
N PRO A 133 -7.82 27.60 -18.22
CA PRO A 133 -9.04 26.92 -17.81
C PRO A 133 -9.74 26.19 -18.96
N ASP A 134 -9.71 26.71 -20.19
CA ASP A 134 -10.47 26.19 -21.31
C ASP A 134 -10.13 24.75 -21.68
N PHE A 135 -8.86 24.34 -21.52
CA PHE A 135 -8.42 22.98 -21.84
C PHE A 135 -7.88 22.19 -20.64
N MET A 136 -7.52 22.86 -19.55
CA MET A 136 -7.07 22.16 -18.34
C MET A 136 -8.22 21.76 -17.42
N ALA A 137 -9.33 22.49 -17.41
CA ALA A 137 -10.48 22.18 -16.55
C ALA A 137 -11.09 20.80 -16.86
N PRO A 138 -11.31 20.40 -18.12
CA PRO A 138 -11.83 19.06 -18.42
C PRO A 138 -10.94 17.92 -17.92
N ALA A 139 -9.61 18.07 -18.06
CA ALA A 139 -8.67 17.07 -17.54
C ALA A 139 -8.69 17.01 -16.01
N TYR A 140 -8.72 18.16 -15.35
CA TYR A 140 -8.82 18.26 -13.90
C TYR A 140 -10.11 17.61 -13.37
N GLU A 141 -11.26 17.90 -13.97
CA GLU A 141 -12.54 17.31 -13.59
C GLU A 141 -12.55 15.78 -13.78
N TYR A 142 -12.02 15.29 -14.92
CA TYR A 142 -11.89 13.87 -15.19
C TYR A 142 -11.02 13.18 -14.15
N GLN A 143 -9.87 13.76 -13.82
CA GLN A 143 -8.93 13.21 -12.85
C GLN A 143 -9.54 13.09 -11.46
N TRP A 144 -10.24 14.11 -10.99
CA TRP A 144 -10.95 14.07 -9.72
C TRP A 144 -12.07 13.04 -9.71
N LYS A 145 -12.85 12.95 -10.79
CA LYS A 145 -13.91 11.95 -10.92
C LYS A 145 -13.36 10.54 -10.74
N VAL A 146 -12.36 10.16 -11.54
CA VAL A 146 -11.74 8.82 -11.50
C VAL A 146 -11.14 8.52 -10.12
N THR A 147 -10.48 9.50 -9.53
CA THR A 147 -9.87 9.37 -8.20
C THR A 147 -10.93 9.14 -7.12
N ILE A 148 -11.99 9.93 -7.10
CA ILE A 148 -13.06 9.82 -6.11
C ILE A 148 -13.78 8.48 -6.24
N GLU A 149 -14.08 8.03 -7.45
CA GLU A 149 -14.71 6.73 -7.71
C GLU A 149 -13.86 5.60 -7.14
N PHE A 150 -12.58 5.53 -7.52
CA PHE A 150 -11.67 4.50 -7.02
C PHE A 150 -11.54 4.50 -5.49
N TRP A 151 -11.29 5.68 -4.89
CA TRP A 151 -11.08 5.76 -3.45
C TRP A 151 -12.33 5.44 -2.64
N ASN A 152 -13.53 5.78 -3.13
CA ASN A 152 -14.77 5.38 -2.49
C ASN A 152 -14.93 3.85 -2.42
N GLU A 153 -14.61 3.16 -3.52
CA GLU A 153 -14.66 1.69 -3.58
C GLU A 153 -13.58 1.06 -2.69
N PHE A 154 -12.35 1.55 -2.77
CA PHE A 154 -11.24 1.02 -1.98
C PHE A 154 -11.43 1.25 -0.48
N ILE A 155 -11.90 2.44 -0.06
CA ILE A 155 -12.21 2.73 1.34
C ILE A 155 -13.34 1.81 1.85
N ALA A 156 -14.36 1.54 1.04
CA ALA A 156 -15.42 0.60 1.41
C ALA A 156 -14.88 -0.82 1.62
N HIS A 157 -13.93 -1.26 0.79
CA HIS A 157 -13.24 -2.54 0.98
C HIS A 157 -12.37 -2.52 2.26
N CYS A 158 -11.58 -1.49 2.48
CA CYS A 158 -10.75 -1.32 3.67
C CYS A 158 -11.59 -1.40 4.96
N LYS A 159 -12.75 -0.75 5.00
CA LYS A 159 -13.68 -0.84 6.14
C LYS A 159 -14.13 -2.28 6.39
N LYS A 160 -14.45 -3.05 5.35
CA LYS A 160 -14.82 -4.48 5.48
C LYS A 160 -13.68 -5.32 6.04
N CYS A 161 -12.43 -4.96 5.72
CA CYS A 161 -11.22 -5.59 6.26
C CYS A 161 -10.85 -5.10 7.68
N GLY A 162 -11.58 -4.14 8.25
CA GLY A 162 -11.29 -3.59 9.57
C GLY A 162 -10.11 -2.62 9.62
N ILE A 163 -9.75 -2.02 8.47
CA ILE A 163 -8.74 -0.96 8.38
C ILE A 163 -9.33 0.35 8.89
N GLU A 164 -8.59 1.05 9.75
CA GLU A 164 -9.03 2.28 10.40
C GLU A 164 -8.35 3.54 9.81
N HIS A 165 -7.18 3.36 9.19
CA HIS A 165 -6.38 4.45 8.64
C HIS A 165 -5.76 4.06 7.29
N ILE A 166 -5.82 5.00 6.35
CA ILE A 166 -5.12 4.95 5.07
C ILE A 166 -4.31 6.25 4.94
#